data_c78b2ccc572bf7b019272c0df6ff4108
#
_entry.id   c78b2ccc572bf7b019272c0df6ff4108
#
_cell.length_a   1.000
_cell.length_b   1.000
_cell.length_c   1.000
_cell.angle_alpha   90.00
_cell.angle_beta   90.00
_cell.angle_gamma   90.00
#
_symmetry.space_group_name_H-M   'P 1'
#
loop_
_entity.id
_entity.type
_entity.pdbx_description
1 polymer ?
#
loop_
_entity_poly.entity_id
_entity_poly.type
_entity_poly.pdbx_seq_one_letter_code
_entity_poly.pdbx_strand_id
1 'polypeptide(L)'
;MTLHGITKDAWMRYSSAGSWYYEIAVPGYKYNLTDIAAAIGIEQLAKSVRFLNARRKIAAAYQAGFADLPELRLPLAAPGIEHSWHLYVIQLDLERLRISRNSFIEALKKAGVGTSVHFIPLHLHPYYRSRFGFTPADFPVASDAFERVVSLPIYPRMADADIRQVIESVRTVVAEYRR
;
A
#
# COMPACT_ATOMS: atom_id res chain seq x y z
N MET A 1 -17.13 23.59 -6.54
CA MET A 1 -15.85 24.01 -5.90
C MET A 1 -14.61 23.31 -6.44
N THR A 2 -14.79 22.33 -7.32
CA THR A 2 -13.69 21.50 -7.89
C THR A 2 -12.83 22.21 -8.93
N LEU A 3 -13.26 23.36 -9.43
CA LEU A 3 -12.54 24.19 -10.39
C LEU A 3 -12.46 25.63 -9.86
N HIS A 4 -11.50 25.89 -9.00
CA HIS A 4 -11.16 27.22 -8.44
C HIS A 4 -12.31 27.98 -7.72
N GLY A 5 -13.49 27.36 -7.54
CA GLY A 5 -14.66 28.05 -6.95
C GLY A 5 -15.36 29.04 -7.90
N ILE A 6 -15.25 28.84 -9.20
CA ILE A 6 -15.89 29.70 -10.22
C ILE A 6 -17.42 29.59 -10.19
N THR A 7 -18.12 30.70 -10.54
CA THR A 7 -19.57 30.88 -10.44
C THR A 7 -20.39 30.14 -11.51
N LYS A 8 -19.78 29.82 -12.65
CA LYS A 8 -20.45 29.11 -13.75
C LYS A 8 -19.78 27.78 -14.04
N ASP A 9 -20.61 26.80 -14.41
CA ASP A 9 -20.12 25.53 -14.91
C ASP A 9 -19.23 25.72 -16.16
N ALA A 10 -18.10 25.03 -16.18
CA ALA A 10 -17.17 25.10 -17.31
C ALA A 10 -17.82 24.80 -18.67
N TRP A 11 -18.82 23.89 -18.68
CA TRP A 11 -19.60 23.57 -19.89
C TRP A 11 -20.40 24.74 -20.43
N MET A 12 -21.03 25.54 -19.57
CA MET A 12 -21.80 26.71 -20.00
C MET A 12 -20.95 27.75 -20.72
N ARG A 13 -19.64 27.82 -20.45
CA ARG A 13 -18.70 28.74 -21.10
C ARG A 13 -18.49 28.42 -22.58
N TYR A 14 -18.59 27.17 -22.96
CA TYR A 14 -18.37 26.67 -24.34
C TYR A 14 -19.68 26.43 -25.10
N SER A 15 -20.82 26.68 -24.50
CA SER A 15 -22.11 26.59 -25.20
C SER A 15 -22.37 27.83 -26.05
N SER A 16 -23.28 27.72 -27.01
CA SER A 16 -23.71 28.87 -27.88
C SER A 16 -24.32 30.04 -27.10
N ALA A 17 -24.82 29.80 -25.85
CA ALA A 17 -25.31 30.82 -24.91
C ALA A 17 -24.27 31.22 -23.88
N GLY A 18 -23.04 30.72 -23.96
CA GLY A 18 -21.99 30.93 -22.97
C GLY A 18 -21.36 32.32 -23.08
N SER A 19 -20.86 32.82 -21.94
CA SER A 19 -20.11 34.06 -21.82
C SER A 19 -18.72 33.78 -21.29
N TRP A 20 -17.74 34.55 -21.75
CA TRP A 20 -16.37 34.50 -21.21
C TRP A 20 -16.29 34.91 -19.72
N TYR A 21 -17.27 35.67 -19.23
CA TYR A 21 -17.27 36.23 -17.87
C TYR A 21 -17.53 35.17 -16.83
N TYR A 22 -16.71 35.14 -15.81
CA TYR A 22 -16.85 34.31 -14.60
C TYR A 22 -16.20 35.02 -13.41
N GLU A 23 -16.61 34.66 -12.21
CA GLU A 23 -16.05 35.15 -10.95
C GLU A 23 -15.68 33.98 -10.06
N ILE A 24 -14.75 34.21 -9.12
CA ILE A 24 -14.44 33.28 -8.04
C ILE A 24 -15.33 33.65 -6.86
N ALA A 25 -16.35 32.84 -6.59
CA ALA A 25 -17.30 33.08 -5.50
C ALA A 25 -16.75 32.64 -4.13
N VAL A 26 -15.87 31.63 -4.11
CA VAL A 26 -15.23 31.09 -2.90
C VAL A 26 -13.86 30.55 -3.24
N PRO A 27 -12.90 30.47 -2.30
CA PRO A 27 -11.64 29.79 -2.53
C PRO A 27 -11.92 28.30 -2.81
N GLY A 28 -11.68 27.87 -4.05
CA GLY A 28 -11.93 26.51 -4.49
C GLY A 28 -10.65 25.75 -4.80
N TYR A 29 -10.79 24.44 -4.99
CA TYR A 29 -9.69 23.53 -5.32
C TYR A 29 -9.51 23.37 -6.83
N LYS A 30 -8.36 22.83 -7.23
CA LYS A 30 -8.08 22.40 -8.60
C LYS A 30 -8.23 20.89 -8.68
N TYR A 31 -9.47 20.39 -8.82
CA TYR A 31 -9.83 18.96 -8.87
C TYR A 31 -10.62 18.58 -10.10
N ASN A 32 -10.38 19.28 -11.21
CA ASN A 32 -11.00 18.91 -12.47
C ASN A 32 -10.47 17.54 -12.96
N LEU A 33 -11.38 16.73 -13.48
CA LEU A 33 -11.12 15.38 -13.97
C LEU A 33 -11.63 15.29 -15.40
N THR A 34 -10.94 14.55 -16.26
CA THR A 34 -11.45 14.27 -17.61
C THR A 34 -12.63 13.31 -17.55
N ASP A 35 -13.55 13.38 -18.52
CA ASP A 35 -14.73 12.52 -18.56
C ASP A 35 -14.36 11.03 -18.61
N ILE A 36 -13.29 10.67 -19.31
CA ILE A 36 -12.78 9.29 -19.36
C ILE A 36 -12.35 8.84 -17.95
N ALA A 37 -11.58 9.67 -17.27
CA ALA A 37 -11.11 9.34 -15.91
C ALA A 37 -12.29 9.31 -14.92
N ALA A 38 -13.27 10.21 -15.08
CA ALA A 38 -14.48 10.23 -14.25
C ALA A 38 -15.34 8.98 -14.44
N ALA A 39 -15.54 8.55 -15.69
CA ALA A 39 -16.30 7.33 -16.01
C ALA A 39 -15.64 6.08 -15.38
N ILE A 40 -14.32 5.94 -15.51
CA ILE A 40 -13.56 4.88 -14.83
C ILE A 40 -13.71 4.99 -13.30
N GLY A 41 -13.60 6.21 -12.76
CA GLY A 41 -13.71 6.48 -11.33
C GLY A 41 -15.06 6.06 -10.75
N ILE A 42 -16.17 6.34 -11.43
CA ILE A 42 -17.53 5.95 -11.03
C ILE A 42 -17.63 4.43 -10.90
N GLU A 43 -17.15 3.70 -11.92
CA GLU A 43 -17.16 2.24 -11.91
C GLU A 43 -16.25 1.63 -10.84
N GLN A 44 -15.13 2.27 -10.53
CA GLN A 44 -14.24 1.81 -9.44
C GLN A 44 -14.85 2.12 -8.07
N LEU A 45 -15.47 3.29 -7.91
CA LEU A 45 -16.13 3.68 -6.66
C LEU A 45 -17.29 2.72 -6.31
N ALA A 46 -18.10 2.33 -7.30
CA ALA A 46 -19.15 1.33 -7.12
C ALA A 46 -18.64 -0.03 -6.60
N LYS A 47 -17.37 -0.35 -6.87
CA LYS A 47 -16.72 -1.61 -6.43
C LYS A 47 -15.96 -1.48 -5.11
N SER A 48 -15.78 -0.27 -4.58
CA SER A 48 -14.88 0.03 -3.47
C SER A 48 -15.18 -0.77 -2.20
N VAL A 49 -16.44 -0.86 -1.79
CA VAL A 49 -16.87 -1.61 -0.60
C VAL A 49 -16.57 -3.11 -0.75
N ARG A 50 -16.84 -3.69 -1.92
CA ARG A 50 -16.52 -5.08 -2.22
C ARG A 50 -15.02 -5.33 -2.15
N PHE A 51 -14.20 -4.42 -2.69
CA PHE A 51 -12.75 -4.53 -2.66
C PHE A 51 -12.19 -4.40 -1.24
N LEU A 52 -12.76 -3.50 -0.44
CA LEU A 52 -12.38 -3.35 0.96
C LEU A 52 -12.68 -4.63 1.75
N ASN A 53 -13.88 -5.19 1.60
CA ASN A 53 -14.28 -6.41 2.31
C ASN A 53 -13.42 -7.61 1.90
N ALA A 54 -13.08 -7.75 0.61
CA ALA A 54 -12.17 -8.80 0.15
C ALA A 54 -10.77 -8.67 0.80
N ARG A 55 -10.19 -7.45 0.84
CA ARG A 55 -8.90 -7.21 1.50
C ARG A 55 -8.96 -7.47 3.00
N ARG A 56 -10.05 -7.10 3.67
CA ARG A 56 -10.27 -7.41 5.10
C ARG A 56 -10.28 -8.92 5.36
N LYS A 57 -10.97 -9.70 4.51
CA LYS A 57 -10.96 -11.18 4.60
C LYS A 57 -9.55 -11.75 4.47
N ILE A 58 -8.77 -11.27 3.49
CA ILE A 58 -7.39 -11.72 3.28
C ILE A 58 -6.52 -11.36 4.48
N ALA A 59 -6.60 -10.11 4.96
CA ALA A 59 -5.83 -9.66 6.10
C ALA A 59 -6.15 -10.46 7.38
N ALA A 60 -7.43 -10.76 7.63
CA ALA A 60 -7.84 -11.60 8.75
C ALA A 60 -7.29 -13.03 8.63
N ALA A 61 -7.28 -13.61 7.42
CA ALA A 61 -6.69 -14.92 7.20
C ALA A 61 -5.18 -14.93 7.44
N TYR A 62 -4.45 -13.90 7.02
CA TYR A 62 -3.03 -13.74 7.30
C TYR A 62 -2.76 -13.55 8.79
N GLN A 63 -3.57 -12.72 9.49
CA GLN A 63 -3.46 -12.57 10.95
C GLN A 63 -3.60 -13.91 11.66
N ALA A 64 -4.62 -14.69 11.33
CA ALA A 64 -4.82 -16.02 11.91
C ALA A 64 -3.72 -17.01 11.52
N GLY A 65 -3.29 -16.97 10.24
CA GLY A 65 -2.30 -17.91 9.69
C GLY A 65 -0.88 -17.69 10.22
N PHE A 66 -0.57 -16.53 10.79
CA PHE A 66 0.77 -16.17 11.29
C PHE A 66 0.80 -15.86 12.79
N ALA A 67 -0.34 -15.96 13.50
CA ALA A 67 -0.45 -15.57 14.90
C ALA A 67 0.52 -16.29 15.84
N ASP A 68 0.91 -17.51 15.50
CA ASP A 68 1.81 -18.38 16.27
C ASP A 68 3.29 -18.29 15.82
N LEU A 69 3.64 -17.36 14.94
CA LEU A 69 4.99 -17.16 14.42
C LEU A 69 5.67 -15.95 15.08
N PRO A 70 6.44 -16.16 16.18
CA PRO A 70 7.12 -15.06 16.86
C PRO A 70 8.25 -14.44 16.04
N GLU A 71 8.64 -15.05 14.93
CA GLU A 71 9.60 -14.53 13.95
C GLU A 71 9.03 -13.40 13.09
N LEU A 72 7.72 -13.18 13.15
CA LEU A 72 7.02 -12.18 12.36
C LEU A 72 6.29 -11.18 13.26
N ARG A 73 6.53 -9.90 13.06
CA ARG A 73 5.67 -8.85 13.60
C ARG A 73 4.62 -8.50 12.55
N LEU A 74 3.35 -8.72 12.88
CA LEU A 74 2.23 -8.50 11.99
C LEU A 74 1.72 -7.04 12.07
N PRO A 75 1.17 -6.49 10.96
CA PRO A 75 0.56 -5.16 10.98
C PRO A 75 -0.72 -5.18 11.82
N LEU A 76 -0.93 -4.14 12.62
CA LEU A 76 -2.11 -3.98 13.47
C LEU A 76 -2.95 -2.80 12.97
N ALA A 77 -4.26 -2.98 12.91
CA ALA A 77 -5.20 -1.86 12.81
C ALA A 77 -5.48 -1.32 14.21
N ALA A 78 -5.32 -0.02 14.42
CA ALA A 78 -5.66 0.58 15.70
C ALA A 78 -7.17 0.47 15.99
N PRO A 79 -7.58 0.34 17.26
CA PRO A 79 -9.00 0.29 17.62
C PRO A 79 -9.78 1.49 17.06
N GLY A 80 -10.97 1.25 16.52
CA GLY A 80 -11.84 2.28 15.95
C GLY A 80 -11.43 2.78 14.57
N ILE A 81 -10.38 2.24 13.95
CA ILE A 81 -9.95 2.60 12.58
C ILE A 81 -10.43 1.54 11.58
N GLU A 82 -11.08 2.00 10.52
CA GLU A 82 -11.33 1.19 9.33
C GLU A 82 -10.09 1.15 8.44
N HIS A 83 -9.28 0.11 8.59
CA HIS A 83 -8.07 -0.05 7.78
C HIS A 83 -8.42 -0.52 6.36
N SER A 84 -7.86 0.12 5.34
CA SER A 84 -8.11 -0.19 3.92
C SER A 84 -7.38 -1.44 3.43
N TRP A 85 -6.36 -1.89 4.16
CA TRP A 85 -5.49 -3.01 3.80
C TRP A 85 -4.96 -2.89 2.36
N HIS A 86 -4.49 -1.68 2.02
CA HIS A 86 -3.85 -1.43 0.73
C HIS A 86 -2.60 -2.30 0.57
N LEU A 87 -1.82 -2.40 1.63
CA LEU A 87 -0.67 -3.28 1.79
C LEU A 87 -0.85 -4.16 3.03
N TYR A 88 -0.27 -5.36 3.02
CA TYR A 88 -0.06 -6.19 4.19
C TYR A 88 1.43 -6.38 4.41
N VAL A 89 2.00 -5.61 5.31
CA VAL A 89 3.45 -5.53 5.54
C VAL A 89 3.79 -6.26 6.82
N ILE A 90 4.51 -7.37 6.71
CA ILE A 90 5.12 -8.05 7.85
C ILE A 90 6.52 -7.50 8.11
N GLN A 91 6.99 -7.59 9.34
CA GLN A 91 8.39 -7.34 9.69
C GLN A 91 9.02 -8.63 10.22
N LEU A 92 10.19 -8.97 9.67
CA LEU A 92 10.95 -10.12 10.10
C LEU A 92 11.70 -9.82 11.40
N ASP A 93 11.66 -10.73 12.36
CA ASP A 93 12.57 -10.74 13.49
C ASP A 93 13.87 -11.44 13.06
N LEU A 94 14.86 -10.65 12.63
CA LEU A 94 16.13 -11.16 12.12
C LEU A 94 17.01 -11.79 13.22
N GLU A 95 16.69 -11.59 14.49
CA GLU A 95 17.36 -12.27 15.58
C GLU A 95 16.88 -13.70 15.75
N ARG A 96 15.63 -13.98 15.34
CA ARG A 96 15.01 -15.31 15.37
C ARG A 96 15.15 -16.08 14.05
N LEU A 97 15.64 -15.43 13.00
CA LEU A 97 15.82 -16.04 11.68
C LEU A 97 17.29 -16.09 11.28
N ARG A 98 17.70 -17.18 10.62
CA ARG A 98 19.05 -17.36 10.03
C ARG A 98 19.18 -16.83 8.61
N ILE A 99 18.22 -16.02 8.16
CA ILE A 99 18.10 -15.52 6.79
C ILE A 99 17.88 -14.01 6.79
N SER A 100 18.46 -13.30 5.82
CA SER A 100 18.16 -11.88 5.62
C SER A 100 16.81 -11.67 4.98
N ARG A 101 16.26 -10.44 5.08
CA ARG A 101 15.01 -10.05 4.39
C ARG A 101 15.09 -10.34 2.88
N ASN A 102 16.19 -10.03 2.22
CA ASN A 102 16.34 -10.26 0.79
C ASN A 102 16.31 -11.75 0.45
N SER A 103 17.02 -12.56 1.23
CA SER A 103 17.01 -14.02 1.03
C SER A 103 15.64 -14.63 1.36
N PHE A 104 14.90 -14.08 2.32
CA PHE A 104 13.52 -14.47 2.62
C PHE A 104 12.57 -14.19 1.44
N ILE A 105 12.71 -13.03 0.80
CA ILE A 105 11.98 -12.68 -0.43
C ILE A 105 12.29 -13.67 -1.57
N GLU A 106 13.56 -14.02 -1.77
CA GLU A 106 13.96 -14.98 -2.80
C GLU A 106 13.45 -16.40 -2.50
N ALA A 107 13.40 -16.80 -1.23
CA ALA A 107 12.80 -18.08 -0.84
C ALA A 107 11.29 -18.12 -1.14
N LEU A 108 10.55 -17.07 -0.79
CA LEU A 108 9.13 -16.94 -1.14
C LEU A 108 8.89 -16.93 -2.65
N LYS A 109 9.74 -16.26 -3.41
CA LYS A 109 9.67 -16.24 -4.87
C LYS A 109 9.86 -17.63 -5.47
N LYS A 110 10.79 -18.42 -4.95
CA LYS A 110 10.97 -19.83 -5.34
C LYS A 110 9.74 -20.69 -5.03
N ALA A 111 9.01 -20.37 -3.95
CA ALA A 111 7.74 -20.99 -3.59
C ALA A 111 6.53 -20.43 -4.39
N GLY A 112 6.75 -19.61 -5.41
CA GLY A 112 5.72 -19.03 -6.25
C GLY A 112 4.98 -17.83 -5.63
N VAL A 113 5.48 -17.24 -4.55
CA VAL A 113 4.88 -16.08 -3.88
C VAL A 113 5.67 -14.82 -4.22
N GLY A 114 5.06 -13.93 -5.02
CA GLY A 114 5.61 -12.60 -5.32
C GLY A 114 5.43 -11.64 -4.14
N THR A 115 6.51 -11.04 -3.70
CA THR A 115 6.53 -10.06 -2.60
C THR A 115 7.19 -8.76 -3.03
N SER A 116 7.06 -7.71 -2.23
CA SER A 116 7.68 -6.40 -2.49
C SER A 116 8.17 -5.75 -1.21
N VAL A 117 8.86 -4.63 -1.35
CA VAL A 117 9.27 -3.76 -0.23
C VAL A 117 8.77 -2.35 -0.49
N HIS A 118 7.97 -1.80 0.40
CA HIS A 118 7.38 -0.47 0.30
C HIS A 118 7.84 0.41 1.48
N PHE A 119 8.85 1.26 1.31
CA PHE A 119 9.74 1.46 0.17
C PHE A 119 11.19 1.62 0.69
N ILE A 120 12.17 1.85 -0.22
CA ILE A 120 13.49 2.29 0.20
C ILE A 120 13.33 3.68 0.84
N PRO A 121 13.80 3.91 2.08
CA PRO A 121 13.72 5.23 2.73
C PRO A 121 14.46 6.31 1.93
N LEU A 122 13.88 7.51 1.86
CA LEU A 122 14.41 8.59 1.04
C LEU A 122 15.87 8.91 1.31
N HIS A 123 16.29 8.89 2.59
CA HIS A 123 17.66 9.17 3.01
C HIS A 123 18.68 8.15 2.47
N LEU A 124 18.26 6.97 2.01
CA LEU A 124 19.15 5.96 1.40
C LEU A 124 19.32 6.12 -0.11
N HIS A 125 18.49 6.93 -0.76
CA HIS A 125 18.62 7.17 -2.20
C HIS A 125 19.84 8.06 -2.52
N PRO A 126 20.55 7.80 -3.64
CA PRO A 126 21.77 8.53 -4.01
C PRO A 126 21.63 10.06 -4.01
N TYR A 127 20.51 10.58 -4.54
CA TYR A 127 20.25 12.02 -4.59
C TYR A 127 20.25 12.65 -3.19
N TYR A 128 19.49 12.07 -2.24
CA TYR A 128 19.39 12.63 -0.88
C TYR A 128 20.70 12.45 -0.10
N ARG A 129 21.38 11.32 -0.29
CA ARG A 129 22.70 11.09 0.32
C ARG A 129 23.73 12.11 -0.16
N SER A 130 23.81 12.36 -1.47
CA SER A 130 24.78 13.30 -2.02
C SER A 130 24.44 14.76 -1.72
N ARG A 131 23.12 15.11 -1.69
CA ARG A 131 22.67 16.48 -1.50
C ARG A 131 22.70 16.93 -0.05
N PHE A 132 22.40 16.04 0.90
CA PHE A 132 22.21 16.36 2.31
C PHE A 132 23.20 15.64 3.25
N GLY A 133 24.03 14.74 2.75
CA GLY A 133 24.97 13.97 3.54
C GLY A 133 24.33 12.90 4.44
N PHE A 134 23.06 12.55 4.21
CA PHE A 134 22.34 11.60 5.06
C PHE A 134 22.98 10.23 5.08
N THR A 135 22.97 9.63 6.28
CA THR A 135 23.42 8.28 6.59
C THR A 135 22.30 7.45 7.20
N PRO A 136 22.40 6.12 7.26
CA PRO A 136 21.44 5.29 7.99
C PRO A 136 21.28 5.68 9.47
N ALA A 137 22.34 6.19 10.10
CA ALA A 137 22.36 6.58 11.51
C ALA A 137 21.51 7.82 11.81
N ASP A 138 21.27 8.68 10.81
CA ASP A 138 20.43 9.87 10.98
C ASP A 138 18.93 9.52 11.10
N PHE A 139 18.54 8.32 10.61
CA PHE A 139 17.17 7.83 10.62
C PHE A 139 17.11 6.36 11.05
N PRO A 140 17.51 6.03 12.29
CA PRO A 140 17.72 4.64 12.73
C PRO A 140 16.44 3.80 12.69
N VAL A 141 15.29 4.37 13.04
CA VAL A 141 14.01 3.66 13.03
C VAL A 141 13.59 3.28 11.60
N ALA A 142 13.73 4.21 10.64
CA ALA A 142 13.39 3.95 9.25
C ALA A 142 14.36 2.95 8.61
N SER A 143 15.63 3.03 8.96
CA SER A 143 16.67 2.11 8.49
C SER A 143 16.44 0.70 9.00
N ASP A 144 16.19 0.52 10.31
CA ASP A 144 15.88 -0.79 10.90
C ASP A 144 14.59 -1.39 10.30
N ALA A 145 13.53 -0.61 10.19
CA ALA A 145 12.29 -1.07 9.57
C ALA A 145 12.52 -1.53 8.12
N PHE A 146 13.30 -0.80 7.34
CA PHE A 146 13.60 -1.14 5.95
C PHE A 146 14.30 -2.49 5.80
N GLU A 147 15.19 -2.84 6.73
CA GLU A 147 15.89 -4.14 6.71
C GLU A 147 14.96 -5.33 7.03
N ARG A 148 13.78 -5.08 7.59
CA ARG A 148 12.88 -6.11 8.12
C ARG A 148 11.57 -6.27 7.33
N VAL A 149 11.09 -5.22 6.65
CA VAL A 149 9.75 -5.21 6.04
C VAL A 149 9.66 -6.04 4.77
N VAL A 150 8.58 -6.80 4.65
CA VAL A 150 8.16 -7.54 3.45
C VAL A 150 6.66 -7.33 3.23
N SER A 151 6.28 -6.89 2.05
CA SER A 151 4.88 -6.75 1.66
C SER A 151 4.39 -8.02 0.98
N LEU A 152 3.43 -8.69 1.61
CA LEU A 152 2.79 -9.87 1.06
C LEU A 152 1.71 -9.50 0.03
N PRO A 153 1.38 -10.40 -0.92
CA PRO A 153 0.31 -10.16 -1.89
C PRO A 153 -1.03 -9.92 -1.19
N ILE A 154 -1.70 -8.85 -1.56
CA ILE A 154 -3.07 -8.56 -1.10
C ILE A 154 -3.83 -7.78 -2.16
N TYR A 155 -4.80 -8.43 -2.83
CA TYR A 155 -5.64 -7.82 -3.85
C TYR A 155 -7.02 -8.47 -3.89
N PRO A 156 -8.08 -7.75 -4.30
CA PRO A 156 -9.47 -8.23 -4.16
C PRO A 156 -9.84 -9.50 -4.92
N ARG A 157 -9.01 -9.93 -5.89
CA ARG A 157 -9.26 -11.11 -6.72
C ARG A 157 -8.53 -12.37 -6.26
N MET A 158 -7.83 -12.34 -5.12
CA MET A 158 -7.20 -13.53 -4.56
C MET A 158 -8.27 -14.57 -4.19
N ALA A 159 -8.08 -15.78 -4.71
CA ALA A 159 -8.88 -16.94 -4.31
C ALA A 159 -8.42 -17.48 -2.94
N ASP A 160 -9.27 -18.26 -2.27
CA ASP A 160 -8.90 -18.88 -0.99
C ASP A 160 -7.68 -19.82 -1.13
N ALA A 161 -7.46 -20.39 -2.33
CA ALA A 161 -6.27 -21.18 -2.64
C ALA A 161 -4.99 -20.32 -2.65
N ASP A 162 -5.05 -19.12 -3.24
CA ASP A 162 -3.91 -18.20 -3.28
C ASP A 162 -3.54 -17.75 -1.86
N ILE A 163 -4.55 -17.47 -1.04
CA ILE A 163 -4.35 -17.04 0.36
C ILE A 163 -3.66 -18.17 1.15
N ARG A 164 -4.14 -19.41 1.00
CA ARG A 164 -3.52 -20.58 1.64
C ARG A 164 -2.09 -20.78 1.17
N GLN A 165 -1.82 -20.68 -0.13
CA GLN A 165 -0.47 -20.81 -0.68
C GLN A 165 0.48 -19.80 -0.05
N VAL A 166 0.07 -18.53 0.08
CA VAL A 166 0.91 -17.50 0.73
C VAL A 166 1.20 -17.86 2.18
N ILE A 167 0.16 -18.28 2.94
CA ILE A 167 0.31 -18.67 4.35
C ILE A 167 1.27 -19.85 4.48
N GLU A 168 1.06 -20.91 3.73
CA GLU A 168 1.88 -22.12 3.76
C GLU A 168 3.34 -21.83 3.36
N SER A 169 3.55 -21.04 2.31
CA SER A 169 4.89 -20.67 1.85
C SER A 169 5.64 -19.86 2.91
N VAL A 170 5.00 -18.86 3.52
CA VAL A 170 5.60 -18.06 4.59
C VAL A 170 5.95 -18.95 5.79
N ARG A 171 5.03 -19.82 6.22
CA ARG A 171 5.26 -20.76 7.33
C ARG A 171 6.41 -21.72 7.06
N THR A 172 6.47 -22.26 5.84
CA THR A 172 7.56 -23.16 5.41
C THR A 172 8.91 -22.47 5.45
N VAL A 173 9.01 -21.25 4.89
CA VAL A 173 10.27 -20.50 4.90
C VAL A 173 10.66 -20.11 6.33
N VAL A 174 9.71 -19.68 7.17
CA VAL A 174 10.01 -19.39 8.59
C VAL A 174 10.52 -20.64 9.31
N ALA A 175 9.85 -21.79 9.13
CA ALA A 175 10.27 -23.05 9.78
C ALA A 175 11.66 -23.51 9.31
N GLU A 176 11.99 -23.36 8.04
CA GLU A 176 13.28 -23.74 7.47
C GLU A 176 14.43 -22.88 8.04
N TYR A 177 14.17 -21.59 8.25
CA TYR A 177 15.21 -20.62 8.66
C TYR A 177 15.10 -20.12 10.11
N ARG A 178 14.25 -20.72 10.91
CA ARG A 178 14.18 -20.46 12.38
C ARG A 178 15.51 -20.81 13.04
N ARG A 179 15.93 -20.01 14.03
CA ARG A 179 17.10 -20.26 14.89
C ARG A 179 16.79 -21.24 15.98
#